data_c8ed3cd0a5a24c14eb34eb75dd6c9aa2
#
_entry.id   c8ed3cd0a5a24c14eb34eb75dd6c9aa2
#
_cell.length_a   1.000
_cell.length_b   1.000
_cell.length_c   1.000
_cell.angle_alpha   90.00
_cell.angle_beta   90.00
_cell.angle_gamma   90.00
#
_symmetry.space_group_name_H-M   'P 1'
#
loop_
_entity.id
_entity.type
_entity.pdbx_description
1 polymer ?
#
loop_
_entity_poly.entity_id
_entity_poly.type
_entity_poly.pdbx_seq_one_letter_code
_entity_poly.pdbx_strand_id
1 'polypeptide(L)'
;MSSASSSPPVPTSAIVNCVVNMVLLGLNAYKMLFDPLGALSDPLYPYFVKIFRLPNFAIQTQINEFGVEEPILDPFIMQLTTVIAILCAHSAVLYAVMLINRQWEYIYMTVLSKAVGVVGVGIMAWTLFPERASPPIALFVVWDTMCVLHLWYVLGTAKGSSKGMVKGKTA
;
A
#
# COMPACT_ATOMS: atom_id res chain seq x y z
N MET A 1 -3.51 -10.28 -41.06
CA MET A 1 -4.31 -10.90 -39.98
C MET A 1 -3.39 -10.97 -38.76
N SER A 2 -3.53 -10.03 -37.83
CA SER A 2 -2.73 -9.98 -36.61
C SER A 2 -3.24 -11.07 -35.65
N SER A 3 -2.42 -12.07 -35.38
CA SER A 3 -2.71 -13.08 -34.35
C SER A 3 -2.75 -12.33 -33.00
N ALA A 4 -3.96 -12.13 -32.47
CA ALA A 4 -4.14 -11.63 -31.12
C ALA A 4 -3.43 -12.61 -30.17
N SER A 5 -2.27 -12.24 -29.67
CA SER A 5 -1.57 -12.96 -28.62
C SER A 5 -2.47 -12.93 -27.38
N SER A 6 -3.17 -14.03 -27.12
CA SER A 6 -3.97 -14.17 -25.92
C SER A 6 -3.00 -14.13 -24.73
N SER A 7 -3.01 -13.00 -24.04
CA SER A 7 -2.28 -12.88 -22.77
C SER A 7 -2.72 -14.02 -21.85
N PRO A 8 -1.79 -14.65 -21.11
CA PRO A 8 -2.16 -15.72 -20.19
C PRO A 8 -3.19 -15.19 -19.17
N PRO A 9 -4.17 -16.02 -18.78
CA PRO A 9 -5.18 -15.59 -17.81
C PRO A 9 -4.50 -15.18 -16.49
N VAL A 10 -4.88 -14.01 -15.99
CA VAL A 10 -4.39 -13.51 -14.71
C VAL A 10 -4.98 -14.35 -13.59
N PRO A 11 -4.18 -14.84 -12.65
CA PRO A 11 -4.67 -15.60 -11.51
C PRO A 11 -5.68 -14.82 -10.68
N THR A 12 -6.77 -15.47 -10.28
CA THR A 12 -7.84 -14.85 -9.47
C THR A 12 -7.30 -14.22 -8.17
N SER A 13 -6.29 -14.84 -7.55
CA SER A 13 -5.65 -14.31 -6.34
C SER A 13 -4.92 -12.97 -6.57
N ALA A 14 -4.37 -12.74 -7.77
CA ALA A 14 -3.79 -11.44 -8.12
C ALA A 14 -4.88 -10.37 -8.26
N ILE A 15 -6.02 -10.71 -8.85
CA ILE A 15 -7.17 -9.82 -8.94
C ILE A 15 -7.70 -9.46 -7.55
N VAL A 16 -7.86 -10.46 -6.68
CA VAL A 16 -8.28 -10.25 -5.28
C VAL A 16 -7.31 -9.32 -4.55
N ASN A 17 -6.00 -9.53 -4.71
CA ASN A 17 -5.00 -8.64 -4.12
C ASN A 17 -5.18 -7.18 -4.59
N CYS A 18 -5.42 -6.96 -5.88
CA CYS A 18 -5.67 -5.61 -6.42
C CYS A 18 -6.96 -4.99 -5.86
N VAL A 19 -8.04 -5.77 -5.73
CA VAL A 19 -9.30 -5.31 -5.13
C VAL A 19 -9.10 -4.93 -3.67
N VAL A 20 -8.42 -5.77 -2.89
CA VAL A 20 -8.13 -5.50 -1.47
C VAL A 20 -7.30 -4.23 -1.33
N ASN A 21 -6.25 -4.05 -2.15
CA ASN A 21 -5.44 -2.83 -2.13
C ASN A 21 -6.27 -1.59 -2.50
N MET A 22 -7.13 -1.68 -3.52
CA MET A 22 -8.01 -0.58 -3.91
C MET A 22 -8.91 -0.15 -2.74
N VAL A 23 -9.55 -1.11 -2.08
CA VAL A 23 -10.45 -0.83 -0.95
C VAL A 23 -9.70 -0.24 0.23
N LEU A 24 -8.56 -0.83 0.62
CA LEU A 24 -7.77 -0.35 1.75
C LEU A 24 -7.20 1.05 1.50
N LEU A 25 -6.71 1.33 0.30
CA LEU A 25 -6.22 2.66 -0.06
C LEU A 25 -7.36 3.69 -0.05
N GLY A 26 -8.54 3.33 -0.54
CA GLY A 26 -9.73 4.19 -0.48
C GLY A 26 -10.17 4.48 0.95
N LEU A 27 -10.21 3.47 1.82
CA LEU A 27 -10.54 3.63 3.24
C LEU A 27 -9.49 4.48 3.99
N ASN A 28 -8.21 4.27 3.71
CA ASN A 28 -7.14 5.08 4.29
C ASN A 28 -7.24 6.54 3.82
N ALA A 29 -7.49 6.79 2.54
CA ALA A 29 -7.72 8.14 2.02
C ALA A 29 -8.89 8.82 2.74
N TYR A 30 -10.01 8.11 2.89
CA TYR A 30 -11.18 8.61 3.61
C TYR A 30 -10.84 8.96 5.06
N LYS A 31 -10.24 8.02 5.81
CA LYS A 31 -9.85 8.25 7.20
C LYS A 31 -8.91 9.45 7.34
N MET A 32 -7.85 9.49 6.54
CA MET A 32 -6.85 10.57 6.62
C MET A 32 -7.43 11.94 6.27
N LEU A 33 -8.49 12.00 5.46
CA LEU A 33 -9.12 13.25 5.07
C LEU A 33 -10.17 13.72 6.09
N PHE A 34 -11.01 12.81 6.61
CA PHE A 34 -12.17 13.16 7.44
C PHE A 34 -11.96 12.89 8.93
N ASP A 35 -11.03 12.02 9.29
CA ASP A 35 -10.66 11.69 10.66
C ASP A 35 -9.14 11.47 10.77
N PRO A 36 -8.34 12.52 10.53
CA PRO A 36 -6.88 12.39 10.54
C PRO A 36 -6.33 11.97 11.91
N LEU A 37 -6.98 12.39 12.98
CA LEU A 37 -6.60 12.00 14.34
C LEU A 37 -6.83 10.50 14.57
N GLY A 38 -7.99 9.97 14.20
CA GLY A 38 -8.29 8.54 14.27
C GLY A 38 -7.39 7.71 13.35
N ALA A 39 -7.02 8.25 12.17
CA ALA A 39 -6.07 7.59 11.28
C ALA A 39 -4.67 7.47 11.89
N LEU A 40 -4.23 8.45 12.68
CA LEU A 40 -2.93 8.47 13.36
C LEU A 40 -2.94 7.78 14.71
N SER A 41 -4.12 7.42 15.22
CA SER A 41 -4.33 6.71 16.50
C SER A 41 -4.67 5.24 16.29
N ASP A 42 -4.27 4.64 15.18
CA ASP A 42 -4.59 3.24 14.86
C ASP A 42 -4.08 2.30 15.99
N PRO A 43 -4.91 1.38 16.48
CA PRO A 43 -4.57 0.49 17.59
C PRO A 43 -3.39 -0.45 17.30
N LEU A 44 -3.00 -0.60 16.04
CA LEU A 44 -1.82 -1.37 15.63
C LEU A 44 -0.50 -0.62 15.86
N TYR A 45 -0.51 0.71 15.91
CA TYR A 45 0.72 1.51 16.00
C TYR A 45 1.56 1.22 17.25
N PRO A 46 1.01 1.04 18.47
CA PRO A 46 1.82 0.67 19.64
C PRO A 46 2.60 -0.64 19.46
N TYR A 47 2.02 -1.61 18.73
CA TYR A 47 2.70 -2.86 18.41
C TYR A 47 3.85 -2.64 17.44
N PHE A 48 3.66 -1.79 16.42
CA PHE A 48 4.71 -1.42 15.46
C PHE A 48 5.85 -0.68 16.16
N VAL A 49 5.54 0.28 17.04
CA VAL A 49 6.53 0.98 17.87
C VAL A 49 7.39 -0.02 18.64
N LYS A 50 6.76 -1.00 19.30
CA LYS A 50 7.46 -2.00 20.12
C LYS A 50 8.29 -2.97 19.26
N ILE A 51 7.74 -3.52 18.18
CA ILE A 51 8.39 -4.53 17.34
C ILE A 51 9.57 -3.93 16.58
N PHE A 52 9.37 -2.75 15.99
CA PHE A 52 10.34 -2.13 15.09
C PHE A 52 11.17 -1.03 15.75
N ARG A 53 10.99 -0.81 17.09
CA ARG A 53 11.68 0.22 17.87
C ARG A 53 11.56 1.61 17.25
N LEU A 54 10.36 1.95 16.77
CA LEU A 54 10.09 3.22 16.13
C LEU A 54 9.98 4.35 17.15
N PRO A 55 10.23 5.61 16.74
CA PRO A 55 9.90 6.77 17.56
C PRO A 55 8.40 6.76 17.90
N ASN A 56 8.09 7.11 19.15
CA ASN A 56 6.69 7.23 19.55
C ASN A 56 6.07 8.45 18.87
N PHE A 57 4.92 8.26 18.24
CA PHE A 57 4.18 9.34 17.63
C PHE A 57 3.35 10.04 18.71
N ALA A 58 3.88 11.13 19.26
CA ALA A 58 3.20 11.90 20.29
C ALA A 58 2.14 12.81 19.63
N ILE A 59 0.86 12.52 19.91
CA ILE A 59 -0.23 13.47 19.64
C ILE A 59 -0.15 14.55 20.74
N GLN A 60 -0.07 15.81 20.33
CA GLN A 60 -0.09 16.92 21.28
C GLN A 60 -1.49 17.06 21.88
N THR A 61 -1.56 17.43 23.15
CA THR A 61 -2.83 17.75 23.84
C THR A 61 -2.87 19.23 24.16
N GLN A 62 -4.03 19.85 23.98
CA GLN A 62 -4.30 21.22 24.42
C GLN A 62 -5.48 21.20 25.40
N ILE A 63 -5.41 22.05 26.41
CA ILE A 63 -6.52 22.24 27.35
C ILE A 63 -7.49 23.23 26.70
N ASN A 64 -8.74 22.80 26.48
CA ASN A 64 -9.79 23.66 25.93
C ASN A 64 -10.32 24.66 26.99
N GLU A 65 -11.23 25.55 26.58
CA GLU A 65 -11.85 26.56 27.45
C GLU A 65 -12.60 25.97 28.67
N PHE A 66 -12.94 24.68 28.62
CA PHE A 66 -13.60 23.95 29.71
C PHE A 66 -12.63 23.17 30.62
N GLY A 67 -11.30 23.33 30.42
CA GLY A 67 -10.30 22.63 31.21
C GLY A 67 -10.12 21.15 30.83
N VAL A 68 -10.65 20.71 29.67
CA VAL A 68 -10.53 19.34 29.18
C VAL A 68 -9.35 19.24 28.22
N GLU A 69 -8.51 18.21 28.38
CA GLU A 69 -7.43 17.91 27.43
C GLU A 69 -8.03 17.35 26.13
N GLU A 70 -7.79 18.06 25.03
CA GLU A 70 -8.18 17.64 23.69
C GLU A 70 -6.91 17.37 22.86
N PRO A 71 -6.89 16.24 22.11
CA PRO A 71 -5.80 15.95 21.22
C PRO A 71 -5.84 16.92 20.03
N ILE A 72 -4.69 17.50 19.72
CA ILE A 72 -4.52 18.43 18.59
C ILE A 72 -3.50 17.87 17.63
N LEU A 73 -3.80 17.99 16.36
CA LEU A 73 -2.85 17.75 15.30
C LEU A 73 -2.15 19.06 14.93
N ASP A 74 -0.82 19.01 14.90
CA ASP A 74 -0.03 20.06 14.31
C ASP A 74 -0.50 20.37 12.89
N PRO A 75 -0.65 21.66 12.50
CA PRO A 75 -1.08 22.04 11.14
C PRO A 75 -0.24 21.42 10.03
N PHE A 76 1.05 21.22 10.24
CA PHE A 76 1.94 20.57 9.29
C PHE A 76 1.59 19.08 9.14
N ILE A 77 1.27 18.40 10.24
CA ILE A 77 0.83 17.00 10.21
C ILE A 77 -0.51 16.88 9.52
N MET A 78 -1.45 17.81 9.71
CA MET A 78 -2.72 17.84 8.97
C MET A 78 -2.51 18.01 7.46
N GLN A 79 -1.60 18.88 7.05
CA GLN A 79 -1.26 19.04 5.63
C GLN A 79 -0.64 17.75 5.06
N LEU A 80 0.27 17.13 5.80
CA LEU A 80 0.92 15.89 5.39
C LEU A 80 -0.08 14.74 5.27
N THR A 81 -1.00 14.58 6.21
CA THR A 81 -2.07 13.56 6.12
C THR A 81 -2.97 13.79 4.93
N THR A 82 -3.28 15.06 4.60
CA THR A 82 -4.05 15.42 3.40
C THR A 82 -3.32 15.00 2.12
N VAL A 83 -2.01 15.26 2.02
CA VAL A 83 -1.19 14.82 0.87
C VAL A 83 -1.19 13.30 0.74
N ILE A 84 -1.01 12.58 1.85
CA ILE A 84 -1.05 11.12 1.86
C ILE A 84 -2.45 10.62 1.46
N ALA A 85 -3.52 11.25 1.93
CA ALA A 85 -4.90 10.93 1.53
C ALA A 85 -5.09 11.06 0.01
N ILE A 86 -4.59 12.14 -0.60
CA ILE A 86 -4.65 12.34 -2.06
C ILE A 86 -3.88 11.24 -2.79
N LEU A 87 -2.68 10.88 -2.34
CA LEU A 87 -1.88 9.81 -2.96
C LEU A 87 -2.55 8.44 -2.83
N CYS A 88 -3.16 8.15 -1.69
CA CYS A 88 -3.93 6.92 -1.48
C CYS A 88 -5.17 6.87 -2.39
N ALA A 89 -5.92 7.97 -2.48
CA ALA A 89 -7.09 8.07 -3.37
C ALA A 89 -6.70 7.90 -4.83
N HIS A 90 -5.63 8.59 -5.28
CA HIS A 90 -5.09 8.44 -6.62
C HIS A 90 -4.73 6.98 -6.94
N SER A 91 -4.01 6.32 -6.04
CA SER A 91 -3.63 4.92 -6.19
C SER A 91 -4.85 3.99 -6.23
N ALA A 92 -5.87 4.23 -5.40
CA ALA A 92 -7.12 3.47 -5.42
C ALA A 92 -7.85 3.60 -6.76
N VAL A 93 -7.90 4.82 -7.33
CA VAL A 93 -8.49 5.07 -8.65
C VAL A 93 -7.71 4.35 -9.75
N LEU A 94 -6.38 4.36 -9.71
CA LEU A 94 -5.56 3.62 -10.69
C LEU A 94 -5.86 2.11 -10.64
N TYR A 95 -5.99 1.52 -9.44
CA TYR A 95 -6.40 0.12 -9.31
C TYR A 95 -7.80 -0.13 -9.88
N ALA A 96 -8.75 0.77 -9.61
CA ALA A 96 -10.12 0.67 -10.14
C ALA A 96 -10.12 0.71 -11.67
N VAL A 97 -9.42 1.67 -12.28
CA VAL A 97 -9.30 1.80 -13.74
C VAL A 97 -8.68 0.56 -14.36
N MET A 98 -7.60 0.04 -13.77
CA MET A 98 -6.94 -1.18 -14.21
C MET A 98 -7.89 -2.40 -14.17
N LEU A 99 -8.64 -2.56 -13.08
CA LEU A 99 -9.59 -3.67 -12.91
C LEU A 99 -10.77 -3.58 -13.89
N ILE A 100 -11.36 -2.39 -14.04
CA ILE A 100 -12.51 -2.15 -14.94
C ILE A 100 -12.12 -2.40 -16.40
N ASN A 101 -10.96 -1.89 -16.82
CA ASN A 101 -10.49 -2.02 -18.20
C ASN A 101 -9.77 -3.35 -18.46
N ARG A 102 -9.64 -4.22 -17.47
CA ARG A 102 -8.94 -5.52 -17.57
C ARG A 102 -7.51 -5.38 -18.10
N GLN A 103 -6.84 -4.31 -17.72
CA GLN A 103 -5.47 -3.99 -18.15
C GLN A 103 -4.45 -4.73 -17.27
N TRP A 104 -4.41 -6.03 -17.38
CA TRP A 104 -3.65 -6.92 -16.49
C TRP A 104 -2.12 -6.76 -16.58
N GLU A 105 -1.63 -6.25 -17.69
CA GLU A 105 -0.21 -5.91 -17.87
C GLU A 105 0.29 -4.87 -16.85
N TYR A 106 -0.61 -3.96 -16.40
CA TYR A 106 -0.28 -2.97 -15.37
C TYR A 106 -0.09 -3.57 -13.97
N ILE A 107 -0.53 -4.82 -13.73
CA ILE A 107 -0.25 -5.50 -12.46
C ILE A 107 1.25 -5.62 -12.23
N TYR A 108 2.03 -5.94 -13.26
CA TYR A 108 3.49 -6.00 -13.15
C TYR A 108 4.11 -4.64 -12.82
N MET A 109 3.56 -3.57 -13.39
CA MET A 109 3.99 -2.20 -13.10
C MET A 109 3.66 -1.81 -11.67
N THR A 110 2.49 -2.22 -11.13
CA THR A 110 2.16 -1.98 -9.71
C THR A 110 3.08 -2.74 -8.77
N VAL A 111 3.47 -3.98 -9.09
CA VAL A 111 4.45 -4.75 -8.31
C VAL A 111 5.79 -4.03 -8.27
N LEU A 112 6.29 -3.58 -9.43
CA LEU A 112 7.55 -2.87 -9.52
C LEU A 112 7.51 -1.54 -8.77
N SER A 113 6.44 -0.76 -8.97
CA SER A 113 6.24 0.53 -8.29
C SER A 113 6.22 0.37 -6.77
N LYS A 114 5.51 -0.63 -6.24
CA LYS A 114 5.49 -0.91 -4.81
C LYS A 114 6.84 -1.41 -4.30
N ALA A 115 7.49 -2.32 -5.00
CA ALA A 115 8.79 -2.87 -4.60
C ALA A 115 9.86 -1.78 -4.51
N VAL A 116 9.94 -0.89 -5.48
CA VAL A 116 10.94 0.18 -5.51
C VAL A 116 10.47 1.41 -4.72
N GLY A 117 9.26 1.90 -5.00
CA GLY A 117 8.75 3.17 -4.47
C GLY A 117 8.38 3.10 -2.99
N VAL A 118 7.69 2.05 -2.54
CA VAL A 118 7.25 1.94 -1.15
C VAL A 118 8.22 1.11 -0.32
N VAL A 119 8.48 -0.13 -0.74
CA VAL A 119 9.33 -1.05 0.04
C VAL A 119 10.78 -0.59 0.02
N GLY A 120 11.34 -0.34 -1.16
CA GLY A 120 12.75 0.07 -1.30
C GLY A 120 13.04 1.41 -0.62
N VAL A 121 12.26 2.45 -0.92
CA VAL A 121 12.42 3.78 -0.31
C VAL A 121 12.08 3.74 1.19
N GLY A 122 11.06 2.97 1.60
CA GLY A 122 10.70 2.81 3.01
C GLY A 122 11.80 2.15 3.83
N ILE A 123 12.40 1.06 3.32
CA ILE A 123 13.53 0.40 3.99
C ILE A 123 14.76 1.32 4.02
N MET A 124 15.03 2.03 2.92
CA MET A 124 16.13 2.99 2.87
C MET A 124 15.93 4.13 3.88
N ALA A 125 14.73 4.70 3.96
CA ALA A 125 14.41 5.73 4.96
C ALA A 125 14.58 5.20 6.39
N TRP A 126 14.16 3.97 6.65
CA TRP A 126 14.30 3.34 7.97
C TRP A 126 15.76 3.10 8.37
N THR A 127 16.60 2.69 7.42
CA THR A 127 18.02 2.37 7.70
C THR A 127 18.90 3.62 7.79
N LEU A 128 18.66 4.61 6.93
CA LEU A 128 19.48 5.82 6.84
C LEU A 128 18.99 6.94 7.75
N PHE A 129 17.70 7.00 8.05
CA PHE A 129 17.05 8.07 8.82
C PHE A 129 16.04 7.48 9.81
N PRO A 130 16.52 6.69 10.81
CA PRO A 130 15.62 5.99 11.75
C PRO A 130 14.72 6.95 12.53
N GLU A 131 15.15 8.20 12.74
CA GLU A 131 14.36 9.24 13.40
C GLU A 131 13.13 9.68 12.60
N ARG A 132 13.09 9.39 11.29
CA ARG A 132 11.95 9.71 10.40
C ARG A 132 11.00 8.53 10.21
N ALA A 133 11.39 7.36 10.68
CA ALA A 133 10.53 6.20 10.65
C ALA A 133 9.34 6.41 11.60
N SER A 134 8.14 6.12 11.12
CA SER A 134 6.91 6.26 11.90
C SER A 134 6.03 5.02 11.78
N PRO A 135 5.16 4.74 12.76
CA PRO A 135 4.26 3.60 12.70
C PRO A 135 3.41 3.52 11.43
N PRO A 136 2.81 4.61 10.91
CA PRO A 136 2.10 4.58 9.63
C PRO A 136 2.98 4.15 8.45
N ILE A 137 4.21 4.69 8.35
CA ILE A 137 5.15 4.31 7.29
C ILE A 137 5.52 2.84 7.41
N ALA A 138 5.81 2.35 8.62
CA ALA A 138 6.12 0.95 8.86
C ALA A 138 4.95 0.03 8.45
N LEU A 139 3.72 0.40 8.76
CA LEU A 139 2.52 -0.35 8.36
C LEU A 139 2.42 -0.44 6.83
N PHE A 140 2.59 0.67 6.11
CA PHE A 140 2.59 0.69 4.65
C PHE A 140 3.70 -0.19 4.06
N VAL A 141 4.93 -0.09 4.58
CA VAL A 141 6.07 -0.88 4.10
C VAL A 141 5.83 -2.37 4.31
N VAL A 142 5.34 -2.78 5.49
CA VAL A 142 5.04 -4.20 5.79
C VAL A 142 3.91 -4.69 4.88
N TRP A 143 2.82 -3.94 4.77
CA TRP A 143 1.68 -4.31 3.92
C TRP A 143 2.09 -4.47 2.46
N ASP A 144 2.78 -3.48 1.90
CA ASP A 144 3.19 -3.52 0.49
C ASP A 144 4.25 -4.59 0.24
N THR A 145 5.12 -4.90 1.21
CA THR A 145 6.03 -6.04 1.12
C THR A 145 5.26 -7.35 0.97
N MET A 146 4.25 -7.58 1.80
CA MET A 146 3.40 -8.77 1.69
C MET A 146 2.68 -8.84 0.34
N CYS A 147 2.15 -7.71 -0.15
CA CYS A 147 1.50 -7.63 -1.45
C CYS A 147 2.45 -7.94 -2.61
N VAL A 148 3.66 -7.37 -2.58
CA VAL A 148 4.71 -7.61 -3.60
C VAL A 148 5.12 -9.08 -3.62
N LEU A 149 5.40 -9.68 -2.47
CA LEU A 149 5.78 -11.09 -2.37
C LEU A 149 4.67 -12.01 -2.88
N HIS A 150 3.42 -11.76 -2.49
CA HIS A 150 2.27 -12.51 -2.95
C HIS A 150 2.10 -12.41 -4.48
N LEU A 151 2.11 -11.20 -5.03
CA LEU A 151 1.96 -10.99 -6.48
C LEU A 151 3.14 -11.58 -7.26
N TRP A 152 4.36 -11.44 -6.76
CA TRP A 152 5.55 -12.04 -7.37
C TRP A 152 5.42 -13.57 -7.46
N TYR A 153 5.03 -14.21 -6.37
CA TYR A 153 4.82 -15.66 -6.31
C TYR A 153 3.75 -16.10 -7.31
N VAL A 154 2.56 -15.49 -7.26
CA VAL A 154 1.40 -15.86 -8.07
C VAL A 154 1.66 -15.65 -9.57
N LEU A 155 2.26 -14.52 -9.95
CA LEU A 155 2.56 -14.21 -11.34
C LEU A 155 3.75 -15.02 -11.87
N GLY A 156 4.71 -15.35 -11.01
CA GLY A 156 5.84 -16.23 -11.35
C GLY A 156 5.41 -17.65 -11.64
N THR A 157 4.53 -18.21 -10.81
CA THR A 157 3.98 -19.57 -11.01
C THR A 157 3.11 -19.66 -12.27
N ALA A 158 2.30 -18.63 -12.55
CA ALA A 158 1.48 -18.57 -13.78
C ALA A 158 2.35 -18.59 -15.06
N LYS A 159 3.47 -17.87 -15.08
CA LYS A 159 4.44 -17.88 -16.20
C LYS A 159 5.11 -19.26 -16.40
N GLY A 160 5.40 -19.95 -15.31
CA GLY A 160 6.00 -21.29 -15.35
C GLY A 160 5.06 -22.34 -15.97
N SER A 161 3.79 -22.28 -15.62
CA SER A 161 2.76 -23.19 -16.13
C SER A 161 2.52 -23.05 -17.65
N SER A 162 2.57 -21.82 -18.17
CA SER A 162 2.38 -21.59 -19.62
C SER A 162 3.55 -22.12 -20.48
N LYS A 163 4.77 -22.11 -19.96
CA LYS A 163 5.95 -22.65 -20.67
C LYS A 163 5.94 -24.19 -20.73
N GLY A 164 5.38 -24.86 -19.74
CA GLY A 164 5.24 -26.32 -19.73
C GLY A 164 4.25 -26.82 -20.77
N MET A 165 3.17 -26.06 -21.02
CA MET A 165 2.10 -26.46 -21.95
C MET A 165 2.53 -26.35 -23.42
N VAL A 166 3.47 -25.46 -23.75
CA VAL A 166 4.00 -25.31 -25.12
C VAL A 166 4.96 -26.44 -25.48
N LYS A 167 5.74 -26.96 -24.53
CA LYS A 167 6.67 -28.09 -24.77
C LYS A 167 5.99 -29.43 -24.95
N GLY A 168 4.76 -29.60 -24.45
CA GLY A 168 3.99 -30.87 -24.59
C GLY A 168 3.25 -31.02 -25.93
N LYS A 169 3.21 -29.99 -26.79
CA LYS A 169 2.53 -30.04 -28.10
C LYS A 169 3.46 -30.32 -29.29
N THR A 170 4.73 -30.53 -29.08
CA THR A 170 5.75 -30.80 -30.11
C THR A 170 6.38 -32.20 -29.98
N ALA A 171 5.71 -33.13 -29.32
CA ALA A 171 6.10 -34.53 -29.24
C ALA A 171 5.08 -35.45 -29.94
#